data_b0655f162268015b8c1d5a1cea1c9b05
#
_entry.id   b0655f162268015b8c1d5a1cea1c9b05
#
_cell.length_a   1.000
_cell.length_b   1.000
_cell.length_c   1.000
_cell.angle_alpha   90.00
_cell.angle_beta   90.00
_cell.angle_gamma   90.00
#
_symmetry.space_group_name_H-M   'P 1'
#
loop_
_entity.id
_entity.type
_entity.pdbx_description
1 polymer ?
#
loop_
_entity_poly.entity_id
_entity_poly.type
_entity_poly.pdbx_seq_one_letter_code
_entity_poly.pdbx_strand_id
1 'polypeptide(L)'
;MVAPAIVLGIRAAQAVFAIIVLGLTAYLVSLYTNPWASWSPHSLNFMLFTSIWTLLAVAYLTLAPTRFPRAAHKFAIAAVEFLTMLFWFAAFIAVAVLWRDIYWGWAGHGTVHNVGIAAIVFGAFLWLLFLATTLLSALHIRNSSRNDTAPPPDMAGV
;
A
#
# COMPACT_ATOMS: atom_id res chain seq x y z
N MET A 1 12.46 19.20 4.55
CA MET A 1 12.55 17.82 5.11
C MET A 1 11.23 17.51 5.80
N VAL A 2 10.59 16.38 5.45
CA VAL A 2 9.38 15.92 6.16
C VAL A 2 9.82 15.45 7.54
N ALA A 3 9.13 15.88 8.61
CA ALA A 3 9.49 15.50 9.96
C ALA A 3 9.39 13.96 10.12
N PRO A 4 10.35 13.29 10.79
CA PRO A 4 10.35 11.83 10.94
C PRO A 4 9.08 11.30 11.62
N ALA A 5 8.48 12.09 12.51
CA ALA A 5 7.21 11.77 13.16
C ALA A 5 6.03 11.65 12.17
N ILE A 6 6.00 12.49 11.14
CA ILE A 6 4.95 12.44 10.10
C ILE A 6 5.09 11.14 9.29
N VAL A 7 6.31 10.78 8.90
CA VAL A 7 6.55 9.53 8.15
C VAL A 7 6.12 8.33 9.00
N LEU A 8 6.49 8.30 10.27
CA LEU A 8 6.09 7.22 11.18
C LEU A 8 4.56 7.15 11.34
N GLY A 9 3.88 8.30 11.46
CA GLY A 9 2.43 8.37 11.52
C GLY A 9 1.76 7.79 10.26
N ILE A 10 2.28 8.10 9.07
CA ILE A 10 1.77 7.54 7.80
C ILE A 10 1.99 6.02 7.78
N ARG A 11 3.15 5.52 8.22
CA ARG A 11 3.44 4.07 8.30
C ARG A 11 2.49 3.35 9.25
N ALA A 12 2.20 3.96 10.41
CA ALA A 12 1.23 3.42 11.35
C ALA A 12 -0.19 3.35 10.73
N ALA A 13 -0.63 4.40 10.04
CA ALA A 13 -1.91 4.41 9.33
C ALA A 13 -1.97 3.34 8.22
N GLN A 14 -0.90 3.19 7.43
CA GLN A 14 -0.79 2.14 6.42
C GLN A 14 -0.91 0.74 7.03
N ALA A 15 -0.25 0.47 8.17
CA ALA A 15 -0.33 -0.81 8.86
C ALA A 15 -1.75 -1.07 9.38
N VAL A 16 -2.37 -0.10 10.05
CA VAL A 16 -3.72 -0.23 10.60
C VAL A 16 -4.74 -0.50 9.48
N PHE A 17 -4.71 0.27 8.41
CA PHE A 17 -5.64 0.07 7.29
C PHE A 17 -5.40 -1.26 6.58
N ALA A 18 -4.14 -1.72 6.46
CA ALA A 18 -3.83 -3.02 5.89
C ALA A 18 -4.40 -4.17 6.75
N ILE A 19 -4.34 -4.06 8.08
CA ILE A 19 -4.94 -5.04 9.00
C ILE A 19 -6.47 -5.02 8.86
N ILE A 20 -7.10 -3.87 8.76
CA ILE A 20 -8.55 -3.75 8.53
C ILE A 20 -8.94 -4.45 7.23
N VAL A 21 -8.28 -4.14 6.11
CA VAL A 21 -8.58 -4.76 4.82
C VAL A 21 -8.28 -6.26 4.84
N LEU A 22 -7.22 -6.69 5.52
CA LEU A 22 -6.91 -8.11 5.72
C LEU A 22 -8.08 -8.84 6.38
N GLY A 23 -8.63 -8.30 7.47
CA GLY A 23 -9.78 -8.88 8.17
C GLY A 23 -11.05 -8.91 7.31
N LEU A 24 -11.34 -7.79 6.61
CA LEU A 24 -12.52 -7.70 5.73
C LEU A 24 -12.43 -8.69 4.56
N THR A 25 -11.28 -8.77 3.91
CA THR A 25 -11.08 -9.69 2.77
C THR A 25 -11.00 -11.15 3.20
N ALA A 26 -10.40 -11.45 4.35
CA ALA A 26 -10.41 -12.79 4.92
C ALA A 26 -11.84 -13.29 5.20
N TYR A 27 -12.68 -12.42 5.77
CA TYR A 27 -14.09 -12.70 5.95
C TYR A 27 -14.81 -12.98 4.61
N LEU A 28 -14.62 -12.12 3.62
CA LEU A 28 -15.21 -12.31 2.29
C LEU A 28 -14.76 -13.61 1.64
N VAL A 29 -13.48 -13.94 1.69
CA VAL A 29 -12.92 -15.19 1.15
C VAL A 29 -13.51 -16.41 1.88
N SER A 30 -13.70 -16.35 3.20
CA SER A 30 -14.28 -17.45 3.97
C SER A 30 -15.70 -17.82 3.56
N LEU A 31 -16.46 -16.88 2.99
CA LEU A 31 -17.81 -17.15 2.47
C LEU A 31 -17.81 -18.03 1.21
N TYR A 32 -16.70 -18.06 0.47
CA TYR A 32 -16.54 -18.90 -0.73
C TYR A 32 -15.89 -20.24 -0.43
N THR A 33 -15.25 -20.40 0.73
CA THR A 33 -14.62 -21.66 1.17
C THR A 33 -15.63 -22.52 1.91
N ASN A 34 -16.54 -23.17 1.19
CA ASN A 34 -17.42 -24.20 1.77
C ASN A 34 -17.14 -25.55 1.09
N PRO A 35 -17.53 -26.70 1.72
CA PRO A 35 -17.18 -28.03 1.23
C PRO A 35 -17.60 -28.33 -0.21
N TRP A 36 -18.52 -27.56 -0.76
CA TRP A 36 -19.10 -27.74 -2.10
C TRP A 36 -18.60 -26.75 -3.13
N ALA A 37 -17.93 -25.65 -2.70
CA ALA A 37 -17.41 -24.61 -3.58
C ALA A 37 -16.05 -24.13 -3.04
N SER A 38 -14.98 -24.77 -3.44
CA SER A 38 -13.60 -24.43 -3.05
C SER A 38 -12.98 -23.33 -3.94
N TRP A 39 -13.78 -22.39 -4.43
CA TRP A 39 -13.31 -21.37 -5.35
C TRP A 39 -13.68 -19.97 -4.87
N SER A 40 -12.67 -19.16 -4.55
CA SER A 40 -12.85 -17.75 -4.23
C SER A 40 -12.41 -16.87 -5.41
N PRO A 41 -13.06 -15.71 -5.62
CA PRO A 41 -12.68 -14.78 -6.68
C PRO A 41 -11.22 -14.35 -6.59
N HIS A 42 -10.50 -14.39 -7.70
CA HIS A 42 -9.08 -14.01 -7.76
C HIS A 42 -8.82 -12.57 -7.28
N SER A 43 -9.78 -11.67 -7.51
CA SER A 43 -9.70 -10.28 -7.04
C SER A 43 -9.62 -10.18 -5.52
N LEU A 44 -10.43 -10.97 -4.78
CA LEU A 44 -10.40 -11.03 -3.31
C LEU A 44 -9.10 -11.66 -2.81
N ASN A 45 -8.65 -12.74 -3.43
CA ASN A 45 -7.38 -13.37 -3.09
C ASN A 45 -6.20 -12.44 -3.32
N PHE A 46 -6.22 -11.66 -4.40
CA PHE A 46 -5.18 -10.68 -4.68
C PHE A 46 -5.20 -9.53 -3.67
N MET A 47 -6.37 -9.04 -3.26
CA MET A 47 -6.48 -8.00 -2.22
C MET A 47 -6.03 -8.53 -0.85
N LEU A 48 -6.32 -9.78 -0.52
CA LEU A 48 -5.83 -10.46 0.67
C LEU A 48 -4.30 -10.55 0.68
N PHE A 49 -3.73 -11.03 -0.43
CA PHE A 49 -2.27 -11.06 -0.62
C PHE A 49 -1.65 -9.68 -0.48
N THR A 50 -2.23 -8.67 -1.12
CA THR A 50 -1.73 -7.28 -1.05
C THR A 50 -1.73 -6.74 0.37
N SER A 51 -2.72 -7.10 1.19
CA SER A 51 -2.79 -6.72 2.61
C SER A 51 -1.62 -7.34 3.41
N ILE A 52 -1.34 -8.63 3.22
CA ILE A 52 -0.20 -9.31 3.86
C ILE A 52 1.11 -8.71 3.37
N TRP A 53 1.26 -8.54 2.06
CA TRP A 53 2.42 -7.87 1.46
C TRP A 53 2.68 -6.50 2.09
N THR A 54 1.62 -5.71 2.29
CA THR A 54 1.74 -4.37 2.87
C THR A 54 2.29 -4.39 4.28
N LEU A 55 1.89 -5.34 5.12
CA LEU A 55 2.44 -5.48 6.47
C LEU A 55 3.94 -5.78 6.44
N LEU A 56 4.39 -6.66 5.53
CA LEU A 56 5.81 -6.95 5.33
C LEU A 56 6.56 -5.72 4.77
N ALA A 57 5.96 -5.03 3.79
CA ALA A 57 6.53 -3.82 3.21
C ALA A 57 6.69 -2.70 4.25
N VAL A 58 5.65 -2.43 5.07
CA VAL A 58 5.71 -1.42 6.13
C VAL A 58 6.74 -1.80 7.19
N ALA A 59 6.83 -3.08 7.59
CA ALA A 59 7.87 -3.55 8.49
C ALA A 59 9.27 -3.33 7.89
N TYR A 60 9.49 -3.67 6.64
CA TYR A 60 10.75 -3.39 5.95
C TYR A 60 11.06 -1.89 5.91
N LEU A 61 10.11 -1.06 5.49
CA LEU A 61 10.28 0.39 5.32
C LEU A 61 10.53 1.13 6.65
N THR A 62 10.12 0.54 7.78
CA THR A 62 10.37 1.10 9.13
C THR A 62 11.66 0.57 9.75
N LEU A 63 11.96 -0.72 9.58
CA LEU A 63 13.10 -1.38 10.22
C LEU A 63 14.40 -1.22 9.43
N ALA A 64 14.35 -1.20 8.09
CA ALA A 64 15.55 -1.12 7.27
C ALA A 64 16.39 0.14 7.56
N PRO A 65 15.81 1.36 7.63
CA PRO A 65 16.59 2.57 7.93
C PRO A 65 17.17 2.58 9.33
N THR A 66 16.53 1.93 10.32
CA THR A 66 16.91 1.98 11.74
C THR A 66 17.85 0.86 12.17
N ARG A 67 17.66 -0.35 11.63
CA ARG A 67 18.40 -1.55 12.06
C ARG A 67 19.39 -2.06 11.05
N PHE A 68 19.17 -1.81 9.76
CA PHE A 68 19.97 -2.36 8.66
C PHE A 68 20.32 -1.29 7.62
N PRO A 69 21.23 -0.32 7.93
CA PRO A 69 21.56 0.77 7.00
C PRO A 69 22.06 0.28 5.63
N ARG A 70 22.71 -0.89 5.58
CA ARG A 70 23.16 -1.51 4.31
C ARG A 70 22.02 -2.00 3.43
N ALA A 71 20.89 -2.40 4.03
CA ALA A 71 19.68 -2.80 3.31
C ALA A 71 18.76 -1.63 2.97
N ALA A 72 18.99 -0.46 3.57
CA ALA A 72 18.22 0.77 3.37
C ALA A 72 18.70 1.53 2.12
N HIS A 73 18.85 0.81 0.99
CA HIS A 73 19.22 1.47 -0.27
C HIS A 73 18.04 2.34 -0.75
N LYS A 74 18.29 3.63 -1.04
CA LYS A 74 17.23 4.60 -1.42
C LYS A 74 16.35 4.11 -2.57
N PHE A 75 16.92 3.39 -3.53
CA PHE A 75 16.15 2.81 -4.65
C PHE A 75 15.31 1.60 -4.25
N ALA A 76 15.76 0.77 -3.30
CA ALA A 76 15.00 -0.38 -2.81
C ALA A 76 13.75 0.10 -2.03
N ILE A 77 13.90 1.11 -1.19
CA ILE A 77 12.77 1.73 -0.48
C ILE A 77 11.75 2.28 -1.47
N ALA A 78 12.19 3.07 -2.45
CA ALA A 78 11.31 3.63 -3.48
C ALA A 78 10.63 2.55 -4.33
N ALA A 79 11.34 1.46 -4.67
CA ALA A 79 10.78 0.35 -5.43
C ALA A 79 9.70 -0.40 -4.65
N VAL A 80 9.91 -0.67 -3.36
CA VAL A 80 8.89 -1.32 -2.51
C VAL A 80 7.66 -0.44 -2.35
N GLU A 81 7.82 0.87 -2.15
CA GLU A 81 6.69 1.81 -2.09
C GLU A 81 5.91 1.86 -3.39
N PHE A 82 6.60 2.01 -4.51
CA PHE A 82 5.99 2.05 -5.83
C PHE A 82 5.25 0.76 -6.18
N LEU A 83 5.86 -0.41 -5.92
CA LEU A 83 5.24 -1.70 -6.16
C LEU A 83 3.99 -1.89 -5.30
N THR A 84 4.05 -1.51 -4.02
CA THR A 84 2.90 -1.59 -3.12
C THR A 84 1.76 -0.65 -3.56
N MET A 85 2.10 0.55 -4.04
CA MET A 85 1.14 1.48 -4.63
C MET A 85 0.43 0.85 -5.84
N LEU A 86 1.17 0.20 -6.74
CA LEU A 86 0.59 -0.47 -7.92
C LEU A 86 -0.31 -1.65 -7.52
N PHE A 87 0.09 -2.43 -6.52
CA PHE A 87 -0.73 -3.54 -6.01
C PHE A 87 -2.07 -3.04 -5.45
N TRP A 88 -2.06 -1.97 -4.66
CA TRP A 88 -3.30 -1.39 -4.15
C TRP A 88 -4.17 -0.81 -5.25
N PHE A 89 -3.58 -0.13 -6.24
CA PHE A 89 -4.31 0.37 -7.40
C PHE A 89 -5.05 -0.75 -8.14
N ALA A 90 -4.35 -1.84 -8.44
CA ALA A 90 -4.94 -2.99 -9.11
C ALA A 90 -5.97 -3.71 -8.21
N ALA A 91 -5.69 -3.87 -6.92
CA ALA A 91 -6.53 -4.62 -5.99
C ALA A 91 -7.90 -3.96 -5.78
N PHE A 92 -7.93 -2.65 -5.44
CA PHE A 92 -9.21 -2.00 -5.16
C PHE A 92 -10.08 -1.86 -6.42
N ILE A 93 -9.47 -1.63 -7.60
CA ILE A 93 -10.20 -1.60 -8.87
C ILE A 93 -10.76 -2.98 -9.20
N ALA A 94 -9.95 -4.05 -9.09
CA ALA A 94 -10.39 -5.41 -9.39
C ALA A 94 -11.56 -5.85 -8.49
N VAL A 95 -11.52 -5.50 -7.19
CA VAL A 95 -12.63 -5.79 -6.27
C VAL A 95 -13.83 -4.90 -6.54
N ALA A 96 -13.64 -3.62 -6.92
CA ALA A 96 -14.74 -2.73 -7.28
C ALA A 96 -15.50 -3.22 -8.53
N VAL A 97 -14.78 -3.70 -9.54
CA VAL A 97 -15.38 -4.31 -10.73
C VAL A 97 -16.15 -5.58 -10.37
N LEU A 98 -15.54 -6.48 -9.59
CA LEU A 98 -16.20 -7.69 -9.10
C LEU A 98 -17.49 -7.35 -8.35
N TRP A 99 -17.44 -6.33 -7.45
CA TRP A 99 -18.57 -5.92 -6.63
C TRP A 99 -19.69 -5.34 -7.48
N ARG A 100 -19.36 -4.53 -8.48
CA ARG A 100 -20.32 -4.02 -9.45
C ARG A 100 -21.01 -5.19 -10.18
N ASP A 101 -20.26 -6.17 -10.65
CA ASP A 101 -20.81 -7.28 -11.47
C ASP A 101 -21.70 -8.22 -10.63
N ILE A 102 -21.37 -8.44 -9.35
CA ILE A 102 -22.19 -9.26 -8.43
C ILE A 102 -23.48 -8.52 -8.03
N TYR A 103 -23.42 -7.22 -7.77
CA TYR A 103 -24.54 -6.46 -7.19
C TYR A 103 -25.25 -5.57 -8.21
N TRP A 104 -24.93 -5.66 -9.50
CA TRP A 104 -25.63 -4.94 -10.56
C TRP A 104 -27.10 -5.37 -10.62
N GLY A 105 -28.01 -4.46 -10.22
CA GLY A 105 -29.45 -4.72 -10.23
C GLY A 105 -30.03 -5.38 -8.96
N TRP A 106 -29.22 -5.75 -7.98
CA TRP A 106 -29.69 -6.24 -6.69
C TRP A 106 -29.66 -5.10 -5.64
N ALA A 107 -30.85 -4.65 -5.22
CA ALA A 107 -30.99 -3.70 -4.12
C ALA A 107 -30.74 -4.35 -2.74
N GLY A 108 -29.83 -5.31 -2.65
CA GLY A 108 -29.51 -6.05 -1.43
C GLY A 108 -28.50 -5.31 -0.56
N HIS A 109 -28.97 -4.47 0.36
CA HIS A 109 -28.16 -3.90 1.43
C HIS A 109 -27.91 -4.95 2.53
N GLY A 110 -27.01 -5.91 2.27
CA GLY A 110 -26.62 -6.92 3.25
C GLY A 110 -25.24 -6.66 3.84
N THR A 111 -24.93 -7.31 4.97
CA THR A 111 -23.62 -7.22 5.64
C THR A 111 -22.46 -7.48 4.67
N VAL A 112 -22.57 -8.49 3.81
CA VAL A 112 -21.54 -8.86 2.83
C VAL A 112 -21.28 -7.72 1.83
N HIS A 113 -22.35 -7.06 1.35
CA HIS A 113 -22.23 -5.90 0.46
C HIS A 113 -21.44 -4.77 1.15
N ASN A 114 -21.82 -4.42 2.37
CA ASN A 114 -21.17 -3.33 3.12
C ASN A 114 -19.70 -3.63 3.44
N VAL A 115 -19.38 -4.88 3.78
CA VAL A 115 -18.00 -5.33 4.01
C VAL A 115 -17.16 -5.18 2.76
N GLY A 116 -17.70 -5.52 1.59
CA GLY A 116 -16.99 -5.34 0.32
C GLY A 116 -16.76 -3.88 -0.04
N ILE A 117 -17.77 -3.03 0.15
CA ILE A 117 -17.60 -1.57 -0.03
C ILE A 117 -16.54 -1.02 0.93
N ALA A 118 -16.55 -1.42 2.20
CA ALA A 118 -15.54 -0.99 3.16
C ALA A 118 -14.13 -1.43 2.73
N ALA A 119 -13.95 -2.67 2.24
CA ALA A 119 -12.67 -3.15 1.75
C ALA A 119 -12.17 -2.32 0.55
N ILE A 120 -13.04 -1.96 -0.38
CA ILE A 120 -12.71 -1.10 -1.54
C ILE A 120 -12.29 0.30 -1.07
N VAL A 121 -13.04 0.91 -0.16
CA VAL A 121 -12.76 2.27 0.34
C VAL A 121 -11.42 2.32 1.09
N PHE A 122 -11.18 1.38 2.02
CA PHE A 122 -9.89 1.30 2.71
C PHE A 122 -8.73 0.95 1.78
N GLY A 123 -8.96 0.13 0.76
CA GLY A 123 -8.00 -0.14 -0.30
C GLY A 123 -7.62 1.11 -1.09
N ALA A 124 -8.59 1.95 -1.44
CA ALA A 124 -8.35 3.23 -2.09
C ALA A 124 -7.58 4.22 -1.19
N PHE A 125 -7.86 4.26 0.12
CA PHE A 125 -7.08 5.06 1.07
C PHE A 125 -5.64 4.56 1.17
N LEU A 126 -5.40 3.25 1.19
CA LEU A 126 -4.05 2.69 1.16
C LEU A 126 -3.31 3.07 -0.12
N TRP A 127 -3.97 2.99 -1.27
CA TRP A 127 -3.40 3.47 -2.52
C TRP A 127 -2.98 4.95 -2.43
N LEU A 128 -3.84 5.84 -1.91
CA LEU A 128 -3.51 7.27 -1.74
C LEU A 128 -2.33 7.48 -0.79
N LEU A 129 -2.27 6.76 0.32
CA LEU A 129 -1.15 6.86 1.27
C LEU A 129 0.17 6.39 0.65
N PHE A 130 0.16 5.28 -0.10
CA PHE A 130 1.36 4.82 -0.80
C PHE A 130 1.72 5.72 -1.99
N LEU A 131 0.75 6.29 -2.70
CA LEU A 131 1.01 7.29 -3.73
C LEU A 131 1.74 8.51 -3.14
N ALA A 132 1.24 9.04 -2.02
CA ALA A 132 1.86 10.19 -1.36
C ALA A 132 3.31 9.88 -0.92
N THR A 133 3.54 8.72 -0.28
CA THR A 133 4.90 8.34 0.16
C THR A 133 5.83 8.04 -1.01
N THR A 134 5.35 7.42 -2.09
CA THR A 134 6.12 7.19 -3.32
C THR A 134 6.56 8.50 -3.96
N LEU A 135 5.66 9.49 -4.04
CA LEU A 135 6.00 10.83 -4.56
C LEU A 135 7.05 11.53 -3.69
N LEU A 136 6.92 11.45 -2.36
CA LEU A 136 7.91 12.02 -1.43
C LEU A 136 9.28 11.34 -1.59
N SER A 137 9.32 10.02 -1.72
CA SER A 137 10.55 9.25 -1.96
C SER A 137 11.20 9.62 -3.29
N ALA A 138 10.42 9.76 -4.35
CA ALA A 138 10.90 10.16 -5.67
C ALA A 138 11.49 11.60 -5.66
N LEU A 139 10.82 12.53 -4.98
CA LEU A 139 11.31 13.90 -4.82
C LEU A 139 12.60 13.95 -4.00
N HIS A 140 12.70 13.13 -2.95
CA HIS A 140 13.92 13.04 -2.14
C HIS A 140 15.11 12.54 -2.98
N ILE A 141 14.93 11.50 -3.77
CA ILE A 141 15.97 10.96 -4.65
C ILE A 141 16.42 12.03 -5.67
N ARG A 142 15.47 12.71 -6.29
CA ARG A 142 15.75 13.77 -7.27
C ARG A 142 16.55 14.92 -6.66
N ASN A 143 16.20 15.38 -5.46
CA ASN A 143 16.90 16.47 -4.79
C ASN A 143 18.30 16.06 -4.32
N SER A 144 18.48 14.81 -3.86
CA SER A 144 19.80 14.28 -3.49
C SER A 144 20.74 14.27 -4.70
N SER A 145 20.27 13.79 -5.86
CA SER A 145 21.10 13.76 -7.08
C SER A 145 21.50 15.14 -7.59
N ARG A 146 20.68 16.17 -7.36
CA ARG A 146 21.04 17.56 -7.74
C ARG A 146 22.12 18.16 -6.86
N ASN A 147 22.16 17.79 -5.57
CA ASN A 147 23.18 18.30 -4.66
C ASN A 147 24.55 17.63 -4.90
N ASP A 148 24.56 16.37 -5.37
CA ASP A 148 25.80 15.66 -5.71
C ASP A 148 26.46 16.20 -7.00
N THR A 149 25.72 16.92 -7.83
CA THR A 149 26.21 17.57 -9.08
C THR A 149 26.53 19.05 -8.93
N ALA A 150 26.33 19.63 -7.75
CA ALA A 150 26.73 21.03 -7.50
C ALA A 150 28.26 21.12 -7.47
N PRO A 151 28.89 22.09 -8.22
CA PRO A 151 30.33 22.26 -8.14
C PRO A 151 30.73 22.63 -6.70
N PRO A 152 31.91 22.19 -6.23
CA PRO A 152 32.41 22.56 -4.90
C PRO A 152 32.48 24.10 -4.78
N PRO A 153 32.18 24.66 -3.60
CA PRO A 153 32.30 26.09 -3.39
C PRO A 153 33.70 26.51 -3.74
N ASP A 154 33.78 27.54 -4.61
CA ASP A 154 35.03 28.04 -5.12
C ASP A 154 35.91 28.50 -3.94
N MET A 155 36.98 27.77 -3.67
CA MET A 155 37.98 28.11 -2.66
C MET A 155 38.97 29.16 -3.22
N ALA A 156 38.52 29.99 -4.14
CA ALA A 156 39.27 31.14 -4.69
C ALA A 156 39.08 32.33 -3.76
N GLY A 157 39.76 32.30 -2.61
CA GLY A 157 39.68 33.40 -1.65
C GLY A 157 40.47 33.18 -0.38
N VAL A 158 41.66 32.54 -0.46
CA VAL A 158 42.70 32.62 0.60
C VAL A 158 44.02 32.92 -0.04
#